data_fcfae4b838e709e67f9fce3d498fb0c7
#
_entry.id   fcfae4b838e709e67f9fce3d498fb0c7
#
_cell.length_a   1.000
_cell.length_b   1.000
_cell.length_c   1.000
_cell.angle_alpha   90.00
_cell.angle_beta   90.00
_cell.angle_gamma   90.00
#
_symmetry.space_group_name_H-M   'P 1'
#
loop_
_entity.id
_entity.type
_entity.pdbx_description
1 polymer ?
#
loop_
_entity_poly.entity_id
_entity_poly.type
_entity_poly.pdbx_seq_one_letter_code
_entity_poly.pdbx_strand_id
1 'polypeptide(L)'
;MSLTGKSPSETYKDLTYVDNNNSGVDSTTRSVKTGNGSETSLSLSDRAVKIKSSTDNTAALDVQNSSGTSKLLVDTTNNQVKALGTHVNTQYAYFGQGSDSPFSGNIANAHFAVPFNNAVPQSTLIGGTGTDPDTSITISSTADDIITCYWYVMDNITIDRVVWWSSADAATGDTTRCHLMGYDVDSDNGTTGGDLSNGVVLADGADIVNAGYEQAYYQQMTIQSAN
;
A
#
# COMPACT_ATOMS: atom_id res chain seq x y z
N MET A 1 -12.89 -51.29 24.11
CA MET A 1 -11.51 -51.56 23.66
C MET A 1 -10.55 -51.21 24.80
N SER A 2 -9.68 -52.15 25.19
CA SER A 2 -8.64 -51.86 26.19
C SER A 2 -7.50 -51.10 25.55
N LEU A 3 -7.09 -50.00 26.16
CA LEU A 3 -5.93 -49.18 25.75
C LEU A 3 -4.61 -49.72 26.33
N THR A 4 -4.67 -50.81 27.08
CA THR A 4 -3.52 -51.39 27.75
C THR A 4 -2.50 -51.90 26.73
N GLY A 5 -1.30 -51.32 26.73
CA GLY A 5 -0.20 -51.74 25.86
C GLY A 5 -0.20 -51.17 24.47
N LYS A 6 -1.07 -50.19 24.15
CA LYS A 6 -1.06 -49.50 22.87
C LYS A 6 -0.61 -48.05 23.06
N SER A 7 0.30 -47.59 22.19
CA SER A 7 0.65 -46.19 22.17
C SER A 7 -0.48 -45.34 21.56
N PRO A 8 -0.63 -44.08 21.94
CA PRO A 8 -1.58 -43.17 21.28
C PRO A 8 -1.42 -43.16 19.78
N SER A 9 -0.21 -43.23 19.23
CA SER A 9 0.11 -43.27 17.80
C SER A 9 -0.47 -44.48 17.07
N GLU A 10 -0.70 -45.58 17.75
CA GLU A 10 -1.27 -46.82 17.16
C GLU A 10 -2.80 -46.83 17.19
N THR A 11 -3.40 -46.12 18.15
CA THR A 11 -4.83 -46.22 18.45
C THR A 11 -5.60 -44.94 18.12
N TYR A 12 -4.96 -43.76 18.19
CA TYR A 12 -5.60 -42.45 18.09
C TYR A 12 -4.83 -41.53 17.16
N LYS A 13 -4.74 -41.90 15.90
CA LYS A 13 -4.02 -41.08 14.87
C LYS A 13 -4.56 -39.67 14.75
N ASP A 14 -5.84 -39.48 15.03
CA ASP A 14 -6.53 -38.20 14.92
C ASP A 14 -6.47 -37.37 16.24
N LEU A 15 -5.89 -37.92 17.33
CA LEU A 15 -5.69 -37.16 18.54
C LEU A 15 -4.55 -36.19 18.39
N THR A 16 -4.77 -34.94 18.81
CA THR A 16 -3.70 -33.95 18.87
C THR A 16 -3.20 -33.75 20.29
N TYR A 17 -1.90 -33.54 20.45
CA TYR A 17 -1.28 -33.34 21.76
C TYR A 17 -0.11 -32.36 21.68
N VAL A 18 0.22 -31.73 22.81
CA VAL A 18 1.45 -30.94 22.98
C VAL A 18 2.57 -31.92 23.40
N ASP A 19 3.66 -31.92 22.61
CA ASP A 19 4.80 -32.82 22.83
C ASP A 19 5.65 -32.37 24.01
N ASN A 20 5.26 -32.77 25.24
CA ASN A 20 5.91 -32.41 26.49
C ASN A 20 5.97 -33.59 27.48
N ASN A 21 6.27 -34.79 27.01
CA ASN A 21 6.38 -35.98 27.87
C ASN A 21 5.23 -36.11 28.87
N ASN A 22 4.00 -35.84 28.46
CA ASN A 22 2.78 -35.87 29.26
C ASN A 22 2.73 -34.84 30.42
N SER A 23 3.55 -33.80 30.37
CA SER A 23 3.61 -32.74 31.40
C SER A 23 2.69 -31.55 31.06
N GLY A 24 1.95 -31.61 29.97
CA GLY A 24 1.04 -30.54 29.56
C GLY A 24 1.76 -29.30 28.99
N VAL A 25 1.11 -28.15 29.04
CA VAL A 25 1.63 -26.87 28.56
C VAL A 25 2.48 -26.21 29.65
N ASP A 26 3.64 -25.71 29.30
CA ASP A 26 4.54 -24.94 30.17
C ASP A 26 5.02 -23.64 29.47
N SER A 27 6.05 -22.98 29.97
CA SER A 27 6.58 -21.73 29.43
C SER A 27 7.34 -21.90 28.09
N THR A 28 7.60 -23.14 27.68
CA THR A 28 8.29 -23.43 26.41
C THR A 28 7.30 -23.67 25.31
N THR A 29 7.40 -22.93 24.21
CA THR A 29 6.54 -23.13 23.02
C THR A 29 6.88 -24.45 22.33
N ARG A 30 5.90 -25.35 22.26
CA ARG A 30 6.03 -26.68 21.65
C ARG A 30 4.99 -26.91 20.58
N SER A 31 5.36 -27.69 19.57
CA SER A 31 4.44 -28.08 18.50
C SER A 31 3.27 -28.91 19.01
N VAL A 32 2.10 -28.64 18.53
CA VAL A 32 0.96 -29.54 18.61
C VAL A 32 1.16 -30.61 17.54
N LYS A 33 1.17 -31.86 17.96
CA LYS A 33 1.38 -33.04 17.11
C LYS A 33 0.11 -33.87 16.99
N THR A 34 -0.03 -34.58 15.90
CA THR A 34 -1.04 -35.60 15.72
C THR A 34 -0.63 -36.89 16.44
N GLY A 35 -1.55 -37.82 16.68
CA GLY A 35 -1.27 -39.07 17.37
C GLY A 35 -0.19 -39.94 16.74
N ASN A 36 0.10 -39.76 15.44
CA ASN A 36 1.20 -40.42 14.76
C ASN A 36 2.54 -39.65 14.83
N GLY A 37 2.59 -38.55 15.58
CA GLY A 37 3.80 -37.75 15.79
C GLY A 37 4.07 -36.69 14.74
N SER A 38 3.20 -36.50 13.75
CA SER A 38 3.36 -35.44 12.76
C SER A 38 3.09 -34.08 13.37
N GLU A 39 3.94 -33.10 13.06
CA GLU A 39 3.76 -31.73 13.52
C GLU A 39 2.64 -31.03 12.75
N THR A 40 1.89 -30.20 13.48
CA THR A 40 0.92 -29.27 12.88
C THR A 40 1.55 -27.88 12.76
N SER A 41 0.87 -26.96 12.07
CA SER A 41 1.27 -25.55 12.02
C SER A 41 1.10 -24.80 13.35
N LEU A 42 0.48 -25.43 14.36
CA LEU A 42 0.19 -24.82 15.65
C LEU A 42 1.23 -25.23 16.71
N SER A 43 1.72 -24.24 17.47
CA SER A 43 2.54 -24.47 18.66
C SER A 43 1.99 -23.67 19.84
N LEU A 44 2.10 -24.19 21.03
CA LEU A 44 1.52 -23.64 22.26
C LEU A 44 2.52 -23.57 23.40
N SER A 45 2.39 -22.53 24.23
CA SER A 45 2.94 -22.43 25.60
C SER A 45 1.91 -21.76 26.50
N ASP A 46 2.22 -21.66 27.81
CA ASP A 46 1.39 -20.90 28.75
C ASP A 46 1.32 -19.38 28.44
N ARG A 47 2.20 -18.88 27.56
CA ARG A 47 2.37 -17.45 27.23
C ARG A 47 2.15 -17.13 25.76
N ALA A 48 2.17 -18.10 24.87
CA ALA A 48 2.15 -17.84 23.44
C ALA A 48 1.44 -18.91 22.62
N VAL A 49 0.80 -18.47 21.57
CA VAL A 49 0.34 -19.29 20.45
C VAL A 49 1.17 -18.90 19.23
N LYS A 50 1.77 -19.90 18.56
CA LYS A 50 2.53 -19.68 17.34
C LYS A 50 1.92 -20.51 16.22
N ILE A 51 1.65 -19.84 15.09
CA ILE A 51 1.24 -20.49 13.84
C ILE A 51 2.40 -20.38 12.87
N LYS A 52 2.90 -21.52 12.40
CA LYS A 52 4.00 -21.58 11.43
C LYS A 52 3.74 -22.70 10.44
N SER A 53 3.38 -22.35 9.23
CA SER A 53 3.29 -23.31 8.13
C SER A 53 4.66 -23.89 7.79
N SER A 54 4.71 -25.12 7.32
CA SER A 54 5.94 -25.76 6.85
C SER A 54 6.49 -25.11 5.58
N THR A 55 5.60 -24.52 4.79
CA THR A 55 5.88 -23.72 3.59
C THR A 55 5.00 -22.48 3.61
N ASP A 56 5.42 -21.42 2.91
CA ASP A 56 4.59 -20.24 2.76
C ASP A 56 3.27 -20.57 2.09
N ASN A 57 2.21 -19.93 2.56
CA ASN A 57 0.85 -20.22 2.15
C ASN A 57 0.03 -18.93 2.05
N THR A 58 -0.82 -18.83 1.02
CA THR A 58 -1.71 -17.68 0.81
C THR A 58 -2.83 -17.57 1.86
N ALA A 59 -2.99 -18.58 2.70
CA ALA A 59 -3.95 -18.65 3.81
C ALA A 59 -3.33 -19.35 5.02
N ALA A 60 -2.16 -18.90 5.49
CA ALA A 60 -1.47 -19.47 6.65
C ALA A 60 -2.31 -19.38 7.93
N LEU A 61 -3.10 -18.33 8.08
CA LEU A 61 -4.21 -18.20 9.01
C LEU A 61 -5.41 -17.60 8.28
N ASP A 62 -6.54 -18.29 8.31
CA ASP A 62 -7.78 -17.81 7.71
C ASP A 62 -8.93 -17.95 8.71
N VAL A 63 -9.44 -16.83 9.19
CA VAL A 63 -10.62 -16.76 10.05
C VAL A 63 -11.82 -16.41 9.18
N GLN A 64 -12.76 -17.33 9.06
CA GLN A 64 -13.91 -17.22 8.19
C GLN A 64 -15.22 -17.05 8.98
N ASN A 65 -16.23 -16.49 8.32
CA ASN A 65 -17.61 -16.54 8.80
C ASN A 65 -18.27 -17.89 8.45
N SER A 66 -19.53 -18.07 8.84
CA SER A 66 -20.29 -19.30 8.60
C SER A 66 -20.52 -19.64 7.12
N SER A 67 -20.38 -18.67 6.22
CA SER A 67 -20.48 -18.86 4.77
C SER A 67 -19.13 -19.08 4.07
N GLY A 68 -18.03 -19.23 4.83
CA GLY A 68 -16.69 -19.46 4.29
C GLY A 68 -15.99 -18.18 3.77
N THR A 69 -16.51 -17.01 4.09
CA THR A 69 -15.84 -15.74 3.70
C THR A 69 -14.79 -15.38 4.71
N SER A 70 -13.54 -15.17 4.27
CA SER A 70 -12.42 -14.75 5.11
C SER A 70 -12.69 -13.38 5.76
N LYS A 71 -12.46 -13.29 7.06
CA LYS A 71 -12.58 -12.07 7.88
C LYS A 71 -11.24 -11.56 8.36
N LEU A 72 -10.30 -12.46 8.65
CA LEU A 72 -8.90 -12.16 8.88
C LEU A 72 -8.08 -13.20 8.13
N LEU A 73 -7.18 -12.75 7.28
CA LEU A 73 -6.31 -13.59 6.46
C LEU A 73 -4.85 -13.19 6.67
N VAL A 74 -4.00 -14.17 6.94
CA VAL A 74 -2.54 -14.00 6.90
C VAL A 74 -1.99 -14.81 5.73
N ASP A 75 -1.45 -14.10 4.76
CA ASP A 75 -0.81 -14.63 3.56
C ASP A 75 0.70 -14.49 3.70
N THR A 76 1.39 -15.59 3.96
CA THR A 76 2.86 -15.59 4.11
C THR A 76 3.58 -15.70 2.78
N THR A 77 2.89 -16.11 1.72
CA THR A 77 3.47 -16.12 0.35
C THR A 77 3.69 -14.70 -0.17
N ASN A 78 2.71 -13.82 0.05
CA ASN A 78 2.74 -12.45 -0.45
C ASN A 78 3.07 -11.41 0.64
N ASN A 79 3.40 -11.84 1.87
CA ASN A 79 3.67 -10.98 3.02
C ASN A 79 2.52 -10.00 3.34
N GLN A 80 1.28 -10.49 3.34
CA GLN A 80 0.08 -9.67 3.49
C GLN A 80 -0.76 -10.10 4.69
N VAL A 81 -1.36 -9.12 5.36
CA VAL A 81 -2.44 -9.35 6.33
C VAL A 81 -3.66 -8.54 5.88
N LYS A 82 -4.80 -9.22 5.75
CA LYS A 82 -6.05 -8.61 5.31
C LYS A 82 -7.14 -8.78 6.36
N ALA A 83 -7.89 -7.72 6.62
CA ALA A 83 -9.13 -7.76 7.37
C ALA A 83 -10.29 -7.33 6.46
N LEU A 84 -11.35 -8.14 6.42
CA LEU A 84 -12.52 -7.89 5.56
C LEU A 84 -12.15 -7.67 4.08
N GLY A 85 -11.11 -8.32 3.60
CA GLY A 85 -10.62 -8.21 2.23
C GLY A 85 -9.69 -7.01 1.96
N THR A 86 -9.46 -6.14 2.95
CA THR A 86 -8.59 -4.96 2.84
C THR A 86 -7.29 -5.19 3.62
N HIS A 87 -6.17 -4.72 3.11
CA HIS A 87 -4.90 -4.76 3.83
C HIS A 87 -5.01 -3.97 5.14
N VAL A 88 -4.56 -4.53 6.25
CA VAL A 88 -4.74 -3.90 7.59
C VAL A 88 -3.92 -2.62 7.76
N ASN A 89 -2.90 -2.42 6.95
CA ASN A 89 -2.03 -1.25 6.95
C ASN A 89 -2.24 -0.35 5.72
N THR A 90 -3.42 -0.41 5.08
CA THR A 90 -3.77 0.50 3.98
C THR A 90 -3.84 1.93 4.51
N GLN A 91 -3.15 2.83 3.82
CA GLN A 91 -3.23 4.26 4.03
C GLN A 91 -3.76 4.95 2.78
N TYR A 92 -4.43 6.07 2.97
CA TYR A 92 -4.91 6.91 1.88
C TYR A 92 -4.13 8.22 1.91
N ALA A 93 -3.44 8.55 0.83
CA ALA A 93 -2.86 9.86 0.60
C ALA A 93 -3.80 10.66 -0.30
N TYR A 94 -4.08 11.88 0.09
CA TYR A 94 -4.93 12.80 -0.66
C TYR A 94 -4.10 13.97 -1.17
N PHE A 95 -4.07 14.13 -2.48
CA PHE A 95 -3.54 15.29 -3.15
C PHE A 95 -4.72 16.05 -3.72
N GLY A 96 -4.84 17.31 -3.40
CA GLY A 96 -6.00 18.07 -3.84
C GLY A 96 -5.88 19.52 -3.49
N GLN A 97 -6.79 20.27 -4.03
CA GLN A 97 -6.81 21.69 -3.97
C GLN A 97 -8.20 22.18 -3.61
N GLY A 98 -8.26 23.08 -2.65
CA GLY A 98 -9.51 23.66 -2.16
C GLY A 98 -9.85 25.03 -2.74
N SER A 99 -9.28 25.42 -3.87
CA SER A 99 -9.48 26.75 -4.47
C SER A 99 -9.79 26.67 -5.95
N ASP A 100 -10.61 27.61 -6.42
CA ASP A 100 -11.19 27.63 -7.77
C ASP A 100 -10.20 27.91 -8.90
N SER A 101 -8.97 28.25 -8.64
CA SER A 101 -8.02 28.55 -9.72
C SER A 101 -6.58 28.27 -9.32
N PRO A 102 -6.13 27.04 -9.50
CA PRO A 102 -4.75 26.71 -9.21
C PRO A 102 -3.79 27.09 -10.31
N PHE A 103 -4.25 27.01 -11.52
CA PHE A 103 -3.43 27.08 -12.70
C PHE A 103 -3.74 28.37 -13.46
N SER A 104 -3.40 29.50 -12.87
CA SER A 104 -3.55 30.78 -13.56
C SER A 104 -2.44 30.92 -14.60
N GLY A 105 -2.80 30.76 -15.85
CA GLY A 105 -1.93 30.94 -16.99
C GLY A 105 -1.81 29.65 -17.78
N ASN A 106 -2.51 29.61 -18.91
CA ASN A 106 -2.48 28.50 -19.85
C ASN A 106 -1.09 28.38 -20.47
N ILE A 107 -0.21 27.62 -19.83
CA ILE A 107 1.03 27.20 -20.47
C ILE A 107 0.75 25.79 -21.00
N ALA A 108 0.61 25.68 -22.31
CA ALA A 108 0.40 24.40 -22.97
C ALA A 108 1.56 23.45 -22.66
N ASN A 109 1.24 22.18 -22.42
CA ASN A 109 2.19 21.13 -22.09
C ASN A 109 3.05 21.39 -20.85
N ALA A 110 2.52 22.12 -19.86
CA ALA A 110 3.19 22.34 -18.58
C ALA A 110 2.59 21.46 -17.48
N HIS A 111 3.45 21.00 -16.58
CA HIS A 111 3.08 20.17 -15.43
C HIS A 111 3.09 21.00 -14.15
N PHE A 112 2.01 20.93 -13.40
CA PHE A 112 1.83 21.62 -12.13
C PHE A 112 1.68 20.63 -11.01
N ALA A 113 2.33 20.89 -9.87
CA ALA A 113 2.21 20.04 -8.71
C ALA A 113 0.88 20.28 -7.98
N VAL A 114 0.22 19.19 -7.62
CA VAL A 114 -1.03 19.20 -6.84
C VAL A 114 -0.69 19.13 -5.35
N PRO A 115 -1.23 20.02 -4.50
CA PRO A 115 -0.91 20.04 -3.07
C PRO A 115 -1.33 18.77 -2.34
N PHE A 116 -0.56 18.39 -1.35
CA PHE A 116 -0.89 17.32 -0.42
C PHE A 116 -1.82 17.86 0.70
N ASN A 117 -2.84 17.10 1.07
CA ASN A 117 -3.79 17.45 2.12
C ASN A 117 -4.47 18.82 1.99
N ASN A 118 -4.90 19.19 0.81
CA ASN A 118 -5.54 20.50 0.57
C ASN A 118 -4.71 21.73 0.97
N ALA A 119 -3.40 21.63 0.98
CA ALA A 119 -2.58 22.82 1.15
C ALA A 119 -2.90 23.84 0.05
N VAL A 120 -2.64 25.12 0.32
CA VAL A 120 -2.84 26.16 -0.70
C VAL A 120 -1.80 25.98 -1.80
N PRO A 121 -2.21 25.80 -3.05
CA PRO A 121 -1.25 25.64 -4.13
C PRO A 121 -0.50 26.96 -4.37
N GLN A 122 0.75 26.82 -4.65
CA GLN A 122 1.50 27.90 -5.26
C GLN A 122 1.37 27.77 -6.79
N SER A 123 0.87 28.81 -7.42
CA SER A 123 0.56 28.83 -8.84
C SER A 123 1.78 28.76 -9.77
N THR A 124 2.97 28.74 -9.21
CA THR A 124 4.23 28.87 -9.96
C THR A 124 5.08 27.61 -10.00
N LEU A 125 4.71 26.57 -9.25
CA LEU A 125 5.48 25.32 -9.27
C LEU A 125 5.17 24.52 -10.52
N ILE A 126 6.07 24.55 -11.48
CA ILE A 126 5.98 23.82 -12.75
C ILE A 126 6.90 22.61 -12.65
N GLY A 127 6.34 21.43 -12.87
CA GLY A 127 7.07 20.15 -12.97
C GLY A 127 7.60 19.88 -14.37
N GLY A 128 8.04 20.91 -15.10
CA GLY A 128 8.53 20.79 -16.45
C GLY A 128 7.48 20.93 -17.53
N THR A 129 7.87 20.62 -18.76
CA THR A 129 7.03 20.69 -19.96
C THR A 129 7.19 19.44 -20.81
N GLY A 130 6.14 19.00 -21.47
CA GLY A 130 6.18 17.81 -22.32
C GLY A 130 5.04 16.85 -22.03
N THR A 131 5.23 15.58 -22.37
CA THR A 131 4.22 14.53 -22.15
C THR A 131 4.20 14.07 -20.70
N ASP A 132 5.38 13.93 -20.11
CA ASP A 132 5.56 13.51 -18.72
C ASP A 132 6.24 14.62 -17.90
N PRO A 133 6.02 14.68 -16.58
CA PRO A 133 6.73 15.61 -15.71
C PRO A 133 8.24 15.38 -15.72
N ASP A 134 9.00 16.42 -15.38
CA ASP A 134 10.45 16.34 -15.30
C ASP A 134 10.90 15.31 -14.28
N THR A 135 11.98 14.59 -14.59
CA THR A 135 12.58 13.57 -13.71
C THR A 135 13.49 14.15 -12.63
N SER A 136 13.72 15.46 -12.66
CA SER A 136 14.42 16.18 -11.61
C SER A 136 13.85 17.59 -11.45
N ILE A 137 13.77 18.05 -10.20
CA ILE A 137 13.27 19.39 -9.87
C ILE A 137 14.27 20.02 -8.92
N THR A 138 14.86 21.14 -9.35
CA THR A 138 15.78 21.91 -8.51
C THR A 138 14.99 22.83 -7.60
N ILE A 139 15.17 22.66 -6.31
CA ILE A 139 14.55 23.47 -5.28
C ILE A 139 15.44 24.66 -4.97
N SER A 140 15.19 25.82 -5.62
CA SER A 140 15.99 27.02 -5.44
C SER A 140 15.24 28.12 -4.69
N SER A 141 14.40 28.85 -5.40
CA SER A 141 13.65 29.99 -4.84
C SER A 141 12.19 29.64 -4.48
N THR A 142 11.73 28.45 -4.81
CA THR A 142 10.35 27.97 -4.62
C THR A 142 10.30 26.81 -3.64
N ALA A 143 11.29 26.70 -2.74
CA ALA A 143 11.38 25.61 -1.77
C ALA A 143 10.13 25.44 -0.90
N ASP A 144 9.53 26.56 -0.51
CA ASP A 144 8.30 26.55 0.31
C ASP A 144 7.11 25.95 -0.43
N ASP A 145 7.10 26.06 -1.75
CA ASP A 145 5.99 25.58 -2.59
C ASP A 145 5.98 24.07 -2.74
N ILE A 146 7.16 23.46 -2.82
CA ILE A 146 7.32 22.02 -3.00
C ILE A 146 6.90 21.23 -1.76
N ILE A 147 7.18 21.74 -0.57
CA ILE A 147 6.87 21.07 0.71
C ILE A 147 5.37 20.75 0.82
N THR A 148 4.53 21.56 0.20
CA THR A 148 3.09 21.34 0.20
C THR A 148 2.60 20.35 -0.84
N CYS A 149 3.45 19.90 -1.75
CA CYS A 149 3.07 19.13 -2.93
C CYS A 149 3.55 17.66 -2.90
N TYR A 150 4.22 17.22 -1.85
CA TYR A 150 4.66 15.83 -1.77
C TYR A 150 4.35 15.18 -0.41
N TRP A 151 4.27 13.89 -0.44
CA TRP A 151 4.17 13.03 0.72
C TRP A 151 5.46 12.21 0.86
N TYR A 152 6.17 12.42 1.96
CA TYR A 152 7.39 11.67 2.22
C TYR A 152 7.07 10.25 2.68
N VAL A 153 7.56 9.28 1.95
CA VAL A 153 7.39 7.86 2.22
C VAL A 153 8.62 7.35 2.96
N MET A 154 8.46 6.95 4.24
CA MET A 154 9.56 6.53 5.10
C MET A 154 9.93 5.04 4.96
N ASP A 155 9.10 4.25 4.30
CA ASP A 155 9.29 2.81 4.15
C ASP A 155 8.72 2.34 2.81
N ASN A 156 9.02 1.11 2.43
CA ASN A 156 8.47 0.53 1.20
C ASN A 156 6.95 0.46 1.26
N ILE A 157 6.29 0.94 0.24
CA ILE A 157 4.84 0.87 0.06
C ILE A 157 4.47 0.21 -1.25
N THR A 158 3.27 -0.33 -1.30
CA THR A 158 2.65 -0.77 -2.55
C THR A 158 1.47 0.16 -2.86
N ILE A 159 1.43 0.67 -4.07
CA ILE A 159 0.32 1.49 -4.54
C ILE A 159 -0.73 0.56 -5.16
N ASP A 160 -1.87 0.41 -4.49
CA ASP A 160 -2.95 -0.45 -4.98
C ASP A 160 -3.85 0.24 -6.00
N ARG A 161 -4.07 1.54 -5.83
CA ARG A 161 -4.96 2.32 -6.68
C ARG A 161 -4.66 3.80 -6.61
N VAL A 162 -4.73 4.47 -7.75
CA VAL A 162 -4.70 5.93 -7.87
C VAL A 162 -5.96 6.38 -8.59
N VAL A 163 -6.61 7.40 -8.05
CA VAL A 163 -7.84 7.97 -8.60
C VAL A 163 -7.66 9.48 -8.75
N TRP A 164 -8.01 9.97 -9.90
CA TRP A 164 -8.02 11.39 -10.21
C TRP A 164 -9.47 11.90 -10.35
N TRP A 165 -9.77 12.95 -9.60
CA TRP A 165 -11.01 13.71 -9.74
C TRP A 165 -10.65 15.13 -10.15
N SER A 166 -11.25 15.61 -11.18
CA SER A 166 -11.07 16.97 -11.65
C SER A 166 -12.40 17.58 -12.08
N SER A 167 -12.44 18.88 -12.16
CA SER A 167 -13.51 19.63 -12.81
C SER A 167 -12.91 20.71 -13.66
N ALA A 168 -13.59 21.06 -14.73
CA ALA A 168 -13.22 22.18 -15.60
C ALA A 168 -14.47 22.98 -15.93
N ASP A 169 -14.31 24.28 -16.00
CA ASP A 169 -15.33 25.22 -16.43
C ASP A 169 -14.99 25.73 -17.83
N ALA A 170 -15.91 25.55 -18.76
CA ALA A 170 -15.94 26.18 -20.11
C ALA A 170 -14.65 26.16 -20.95
N ALA A 171 -13.67 25.35 -20.60
CA ALA A 171 -12.39 25.23 -21.33
C ALA A 171 -12.49 24.20 -22.46
N THR A 172 -13.39 24.41 -23.40
CA THR A 172 -13.69 23.45 -24.48
C THR A 172 -12.46 23.10 -25.31
N GLY A 173 -12.13 21.81 -25.33
CA GLY A 173 -11.04 21.26 -26.12
C GLY A 173 -9.68 21.26 -25.42
N ASP A 174 -9.55 21.90 -24.27
CA ASP A 174 -8.35 21.79 -23.45
C ASP A 174 -8.25 20.37 -22.87
N THR A 175 -7.03 19.87 -22.81
CA THR A 175 -6.75 18.52 -22.31
C THR A 175 -6.02 18.59 -20.99
N THR A 176 -6.51 17.83 -20.02
CA THR A 176 -5.88 17.66 -18.70
C THR A 176 -5.44 16.21 -18.53
N ARG A 177 -4.25 16.01 -18.01
CA ARG A 177 -3.73 14.69 -17.67
C ARG A 177 -3.10 14.73 -16.28
N CYS A 178 -3.29 13.68 -15.50
CA CYS A 178 -2.72 13.57 -14.17
C CYS A 178 -1.64 12.50 -14.15
N HIS A 179 -0.56 12.79 -13.42
CA HIS A 179 0.53 11.85 -13.15
C HIS A 179 0.74 11.75 -11.65
N LEU A 180 1.00 10.55 -11.15
CA LEU A 180 1.61 10.36 -9.83
C LEU A 180 3.09 10.09 -10.04
N MET A 181 3.93 10.96 -9.48
CA MET A 181 5.39 10.86 -9.58
C MET A 181 5.98 10.33 -8.29
N GLY A 182 7.04 9.55 -8.40
CA GLY A 182 7.96 9.26 -7.30
C GLY A 182 9.29 9.93 -7.55
N TYR A 183 9.90 10.51 -6.51
CA TYR A 183 11.21 11.14 -6.57
C TYR A 183 12.08 10.70 -5.39
N ASP A 184 13.38 10.65 -5.60
CA ASP A 184 14.35 10.68 -4.51
C ASP A 184 14.52 12.12 -4.03
N VAL A 185 14.61 12.28 -2.71
CA VAL A 185 14.91 13.58 -2.10
C VAL A 185 16.39 13.61 -1.80
N ASP A 186 17.13 14.44 -2.52
CA ASP A 186 18.53 14.71 -2.24
C ASP A 186 18.62 15.69 -1.05
N SER A 187 18.87 15.15 0.13
CA SER A 187 19.07 15.94 1.33
C SER A 187 20.53 16.28 1.48
N ASP A 188 20.85 17.53 1.45
CA ASP A 188 22.20 18.11 1.58
C ASP A 188 22.54 18.48 3.03
N ASN A 189 22.13 17.69 4.00
CA ASN A 189 22.37 17.92 5.43
C ASN A 189 22.03 19.35 5.93
N GLY A 190 21.11 20.04 5.26
CA GLY A 190 20.57 21.32 5.68
C GLY A 190 21.44 22.53 5.37
N THR A 191 22.43 22.42 4.51
CA THR A 191 23.33 23.54 4.17
C THR A 191 23.04 24.20 2.81
N THR A 192 22.49 23.45 1.87
CA THR A 192 22.00 23.94 0.57
C THR A 192 20.68 23.27 0.25
N GLY A 193 19.84 23.85 -0.59
CA GLY A 193 18.54 23.28 -0.91
C GLY A 193 18.66 21.88 -1.49
N GLY A 194 17.86 20.95 -1.01
CA GLY A 194 17.75 19.62 -1.61
C GLY A 194 17.00 19.67 -2.94
N ASP A 195 17.37 18.80 -3.85
CA ASP A 195 16.68 18.63 -5.12
C ASP A 195 15.80 17.37 -5.07
N LEU A 196 14.84 17.29 -5.97
CA LEU A 196 14.14 16.06 -6.29
C LEU A 196 14.80 15.46 -7.53
N SER A 197 15.21 14.20 -7.43
CA SER A 197 15.90 13.48 -8.51
C SER A 197 15.27 12.12 -8.79
N ASN A 198 15.75 11.44 -9.81
CA ASN A 198 15.33 10.09 -10.20
C ASN A 198 13.79 9.95 -10.32
N GLY A 199 13.13 10.98 -10.84
CA GLY A 199 11.67 11.00 -11.00
C GLY A 199 11.17 9.87 -11.89
N VAL A 200 10.17 9.13 -11.43
CA VAL A 200 9.49 8.09 -12.19
C VAL A 200 7.98 8.27 -12.13
N VAL A 201 7.30 7.97 -13.22
CA VAL A 201 5.83 7.95 -13.25
C VAL A 201 5.36 6.67 -12.56
N LEU A 202 4.72 6.80 -11.40
CA LEU A 202 4.15 5.68 -10.63
C LEU A 202 2.74 5.33 -11.09
N ALA A 203 1.96 6.32 -11.48
CA ALA A 203 0.67 6.11 -12.12
C ALA A 203 0.40 7.22 -13.14
N ASP A 204 -0.21 6.81 -14.24
CA ASP A 204 -0.48 7.67 -15.39
C ASP A 204 -1.98 7.68 -15.71
N GLY A 205 -2.52 8.87 -15.89
CA GLY A 205 -3.89 9.09 -16.34
C GLY A 205 -3.98 9.09 -17.87
N ALA A 206 -5.16 8.85 -18.40
CA ALA A 206 -5.46 9.17 -19.79
C ALA A 206 -5.85 10.63 -19.93
N ASP A 207 -5.75 11.17 -21.13
CA ASP A 207 -6.18 12.51 -21.44
C ASP A 207 -7.68 12.71 -21.17
N ILE A 208 -8.02 13.75 -20.43
CA ILE A 208 -9.38 14.21 -20.22
C ILE A 208 -9.58 15.46 -21.07
N VAL A 209 -10.42 15.36 -22.08
CA VAL A 209 -10.79 16.51 -22.92
C VAL A 209 -11.95 17.24 -22.27
N ASN A 210 -11.76 18.51 -21.93
CA ASN A 210 -12.78 19.30 -21.26
C ASN A 210 -13.96 19.60 -22.18
N ALA A 211 -15.16 19.48 -21.65
CA ALA A 211 -16.39 19.88 -22.32
C ALA A 211 -16.58 21.39 -22.27
N GLY A 212 -17.46 21.91 -23.10
CA GLY A 212 -17.80 23.35 -23.14
C GLY A 212 -18.72 23.84 -22.03
N TYR A 213 -18.83 23.08 -20.94
CA TYR A 213 -19.65 23.38 -19.77
C TYR A 213 -19.03 22.78 -18.52
N GLU A 214 -19.36 23.28 -17.38
CA GLU A 214 -18.88 22.78 -16.08
C GLU A 214 -19.22 21.30 -15.91
N GLN A 215 -18.19 20.49 -15.67
CA GLN A 215 -18.33 19.05 -15.51
C GLN A 215 -17.24 18.49 -14.60
N ALA A 216 -17.61 17.50 -13.76
CA ALA A 216 -16.68 16.72 -12.98
C ALA A 216 -16.24 15.47 -13.75
N TYR A 217 -14.98 15.16 -13.67
CA TYR A 217 -14.36 13.99 -14.28
C TYR A 217 -13.80 13.06 -13.21
N TYR A 218 -13.95 11.77 -13.42
CA TYR A 218 -13.39 10.71 -12.58
C TYR A 218 -12.58 9.76 -13.44
N GLN A 219 -11.37 9.44 -12.97
CA GLN A 219 -10.51 8.50 -13.67
C GLN A 219 -9.74 7.64 -12.66
N GLN A 220 -9.75 6.33 -12.86
CA GLN A 220 -8.76 5.46 -12.25
C GLN A 220 -7.53 5.43 -13.14
N MET A 221 -6.39 5.81 -12.58
CA MET A 221 -5.13 5.88 -13.30
C MET A 221 -4.50 4.50 -13.46
N THR A 222 -3.70 4.34 -14.51
CA THR A 222 -2.93 3.11 -14.73
C THR A 222 -1.66 3.15 -13.88
N ILE A 223 -1.51 2.18 -12.97
CA ILE A 223 -0.28 2.03 -12.19
C ILE A 223 0.81 1.52 -13.11
N GLN A 224 1.94 2.21 -13.12
CA GLN A 224 3.13 1.79 -13.83
C GLN A 224 3.91 0.82 -12.94
N SER A 225 4.43 -0.26 -13.51
CA SER A 225 5.37 -1.11 -12.77
C SER A 225 6.65 -0.30 -12.53
N ALA A 226 6.93 0.00 -11.27
CA ALA A 226 8.24 0.50 -10.90
C ALA A 226 9.31 -0.54 -11.32
N ASN A 227 10.24 -0.11 -12.14
CA ASN A 227 11.44 -0.90 -12.46
C ASN A 227 12.39 -0.92 -11.28
#